data_dbf2fe6f785131be4a90f7f7780b4976
#
_entry.id   dbf2fe6f785131be4a90f7f7780b4976
#
_cell.length_a   1.000
_cell.length_b   1.000
_cell.length_c   1.000
_cell.angle_alpha   90.00
_cell.angle_beta   90.00
_cell.angle_gamma   90.00
#
_symmetry.space_group_name_H-M   'P 1'
#
loop_
_entity.id
_entity.type
_entity.pdbx_description
1 polymer ?
#
loop_
_entity_poly.entity_id
_entity_poly.type
_entity_poly.pdbx_seq_one_letter_code
_entity_poly.pdbx_strand_id
1 'polypeptide(L)'
;MPQWAGSTIVRTRNLEELAKCDIVIDVGAVYDHATKRYDHHQRTFSSVLGEVHPDVPEASRPDFSTKLSACGLVYKHYGMEHLLPALTEGSGLPASLLPVIYKKMYKGFVEEVDAIDNGVDIAGDAPLKYRVNTNLSARVGQLNPAWNEEGGKECRNALFGEAMALAGGEFKAAVGRLSTSWWPARAIVEAAVDK
;
A
#
# COMPACT_ATOMS: atom_id res chain seq x y z
N MET A 1 -3.42 9.71 -7.31
CA MET A 1 -2.33 10.64 -7.71
C MET A 1 -2.82 11.43 -8.91
N PRO A 2 -2.74 12.77 -8.91
CA PRO A 2 -3.28 13.59 -10.00
C PRO A 2 -2.74 13.21 -11.39
N GLN A 3 -1.43 12.89 -11.50
CA GLN A 3 -0.80 12.49 -12.76
C GLN A 3 -1.36 11.19 -13.38
N TRP A 4 -2.08 10.39 -12.60
CA TRP A 4 -2.69 9.14 -13.06
C TRP A 4 -4.23 9.20 -13.06
N ALA A 5 -4.80 10.38 -12.80
CA ALA A 5 -6.25 10.57 -12.86
C ALA A 5 -6.74 10.34 -14.30
N GLY A 6 -7.76 9.53 -14.46
CA GLY A 6 -8.31 9.19 -15.78
C GLY A 6 -7.52 8.13 -16.56
N SER A 7 -6.50 7.49 -15.97
CA SER A 7 -5.78 6.40 -16.62
C SER A 7 -6.69 5.21 -16.90
N THR A 8 -6.47 4.57 -18.04
CA THR A 8 -7.13 3.31 -18.39
C THR A 8 -6.46 2.16 -17.66
N ILE A 9 -7.27 1.32 -17.01
CA ILE A 9 -6.78 0.12 -16.32
C ILE A 9 -6.91 -1.07 -17.27
N VAL A 10 -5.76 -1.72 -17.56
CA VAL A 10 -5.68 -2.93 -18.36
C VAL A 10 -5.29 -4.09 -17.47
N ARG A 11 -6.12 -5.14 -17.40
CA ARG A 11 -5.84 -6.37 -16.66
C ARG A 11 -5.38 -7.44 -17.62
N THR A 12 -4.08 -7.65 -17.67
CA THR A 12 -3.46 -8.63 -18.60
C THR A 12 -2.18 -9.21 -17.99
N ARG A 13 -1.77 -10.37 -18.46
CA ARG A 13 -0.43 -10.96 -18.23
C ARG A 13 0.33 -11.13 -19.56
N ASN A 14 -0.23 -10.63 -20.66
CA ASN A 14 0.42 -10.67 -21.96
C ASN A 14 1.56 -9.63 -21.98
N LEU A 15 2.79 -10.10 -22.17
CA LEU A 15 3.99 -9.25 -22.15
C LEU A 15 3.99 -8.16 -23.23
N GLU A 16 3.40 -8.43 -24.41
CA GLU A 16 3.30 -7.43 -25.48
C GLU A 16 2.32 -6.29 -25.13
N GLU A 17 1.26 -6.60 -24.39
CA GLU A 17 0.34 -5.60 -23.86
C GLU A 17 0.97 -4.82 -22.70
N LEU A 18 1.65 -5.51 -21.78
CA LEU A 18 2.36 -4.89 -20.67
C LEU A 18 3.44 -3.93 -21.13
N ALA A 19 4.14 -4.25 -22.22
CA ALA A 19 5.17 -3.38 -22.80
C ALA A 19 4.63 -2.02 -23.27
N LYS A 20 3.34 -1.93 -23.58
CA LYS A 20 2.67 -0.69 -24.04
C LYS A 20 2.12 0.15 -22.88
N CYS A 21 2.10 -0.39 -21.65
CA CYS A 21 1.58 0.31 -20.48
C CYS A 21 2.62 1.27 -19.90
N ASP A 22 2.17 2.46 -19.50
CA ASP A 22 3.02 3.47 -18.84
C ASP A 22 3.51 2.99 -17.48
N ILE A 23 2.66 2.26 -16.74
CA ILE A 23 2.98 1.66 -15.45
C ILE A 23 2.46 0.22 -15.40
N VAL A 24 3.25 -0.68 -14.86
CA VAL A 24 2.87 -2.09 -14.67
C VAL A 24 3.02 -2.44 -13.18
N ILE A 25 1.99 -3.06 -12.61
CA ILE A 25 1.92 -3.38 -11.18
C ILE A 25 1.52 -4.84 -11.02
N ASP A 26 2.26 -5.59 -10.22
CA ASP A 26 1.98 -6.96 -9.77
C ASP A 26 2.04 -8.04 -10.87
N VAL A 27 2.56 -7.71 -12.02
CA VAL A 27 2.71 -8.65 -13.15
C VAL A 27 3.97 -8.31 -13.95
N GLY A 28 4.43 -9.30 -14.76
CA GLY A 28 5.53 -9.10 -15.71
C GLY A 28 6.90 -9.50 -15.18
N ALA A 29 7.02 -9.91 -13.92
CA ALA A 29 8.24 -10.38 -13.27
C ALA A 29 9.41 -9.38 -13.34
N VAL A 30 9.13 -8.07 -13.34
CA VAL A 30 10.15 -7.00 -13.39
C VAL A 30 9.90 -6.00 -12.28
N TYR A 31 10.95 -5.71 -11.50
CA TYR A 31 10.98 -4.53 -10.63
C TYR A 31 12.04 -3.56 -11.15
N ASP A 32 11.58 -2.44 -11.68
CA ASP A 32 12.40 -1.33 -12.14
C ASP A 32 11.62 -0.02 -12.01
N HIS A 33 12.03 0.85 -11.09
CA HIS A 33 11.37 2.13 -10.87
C HIS A 33 11.53 3.08 -12.05
N ALA A 34 12.65 3.06 -12.75
CA ALA A 34 12.91 3.96 -13.86
C ALA A 34 11.93 3.71 -15.03
N THR A 35 11.55 2.46 -15.25
CA THR A 35 10.56 2.06 -16.26
C THR A 35 9.16 1.86 -15.69
N LYS A 36 8.95 2.15 -14.40
CA LYS A 36 7.68 2.02 -13.67
C LYS A 36 7.10 0.61 -13.73
N ARG A 37 7.94 -0.37 -13.45
CA ARG A 37 7.58 -1.79 -13.35
C ARG A 37 7.70 -2.22 -11.89
N TYR A 38 6.59 -2.64 -11.28
CA TYR A 38 6.50 -2.92 -9.85
C TYR A 38 5.94 -4.33 -9.62
N ASP A 39 6.75 -5.33 -9.93
CA ASP A 39 6.44 -6.72 -9.63
C ASP A 39 7.47 -7.26 -8.63
N HIS A 40 7.06 -8.11 -7.70
CA HIS A 40 7.89 -8.66 -6.62
C HIS A 40 8.06 -10.18 -6.71
N HIS A 41 7.54 -10.81 -7.76
CA HIS A 41 7.52 -12.27 -7.90
C HIS A 41 8.86 -12.89 -8.33
N GLN A 42 9.92 -12.10 -8.55
CA GLN A 42 11.25 -12.63 -8.88
C GLN A 42 11.83 -13.38 -7.68
N ARG A 43 12.45 -14.54 -7.92
CA ARG A 43 13.08 -15.35 -6.85
C ARG A 43 14.15 -14.60 -6.06
N THR A 44 14.83 -13.65 -6.68
CA THR A 44 15.91 -12.85 -6.09
C THR A 44 15.41 -11.55 -5.46
N PHE A 45 14.10 -11.27 -5.54
CA PHE A 45 13.53 -10.05 -4.99
C PHE A 45 13.51 -10.10 -3.46
N SER A 46 14.12 -9.10 -2.82
CA SER A 46 14.25 -9.00 -1.36
C SER A 46 14.09 -7.59 -0.81
N SER A 47 13.64 -6.64 -1.64
CA SER A 47 13.50 -5.23 -1.22
C SER A 47 12.56 -5.08 -0.03
N VAL A 48 12.98 -4.23 0.92
CA VAL A 48 12.21 -3.81 2.09
C VAL A 48 12.06 -2.29 2.12
N LEU A 49 11.16 -1.76 2.95
CA LEU A 49 10.92 -0.32 2.98
C LEU A 49 12.12 0.47 3.53
N GLY A 50 12.84 -0.09 4.50
CA GLY A 50 13.92 0.60 5.21
C GLY A 50 15.14 0.98 4.36
N GLU A 51 15.30 0.39 3.17
CA GLU A 51 16.52 0.51 2.39
C GLU A 51 16.68 1.81 1.59
N VAL A 52 15.67 2.67 1.43
CA VAL A 52 15.73 3.56 0.25
C VAL A 52 15.05 4.93 0.36
N HIS A 53 14.72 5.49 1.48
CA HIS A 53 14.38 6.91 1.39
C HIS A 53 15.58 7.76 1.86
N PRO A 54 16.36 8.39 0.94
CA PRO A 54 17.50 9.24 1.31
C PRO A 54 17.09 10.42 2.21
N ASP A 55 15.82 10.87 2.09
CA ASP A 55 15.29 12.00 2.86
C ASP A 55 14.80 11.64 4.27
N VAL A 56 14.75 10.35 4.60
CA VAL A 56 14.46 9.92 5.97
C VAL A 56 15.78 9.77 6.73
N PRO A 57 16.04 10.57 7.78
CA PRO A 57 17.24 10.46 8.60
C PRO A 57 17.46 9.03 9.06
N GLU A 58 18.70 8.53 9.01
CA GLU A 58 19.07 7.15 9.33
C GLU A 58 18.54 6.69 10.70
N ALA A 59 18.65 7.54 11.72
CA ALA A 59 18.09 7.33 13.05
C ALA A 59 16.55 7.23 13.08
N SER A 60 15.91 7.62 11.99
CA SER A 60 14.46 7.63 11.81
C SER A 60 13.97 6.59 10.82
N ARG A 61 14.89 5.85 10.16
CA ARG A 61 14.51 4.74 9.27
C ARG A 61 13.91 3.63 10.12
N PRO A 62 12.67 3.21 9.86
CA PRO A 62 12.11 2.07 10.56
C PRO A 62 12.88 0.82 10.15
N ASP A 63 13.13 -0.05 11.11
CA ASP A 63 13.63 -1.39 10.88
C ASP A 63 12.48 -2.29 10.38
N PHE A 64 11.98 -1.99 9.17
CA PHE A 64 10.97 -2.78 8.49
C PHE A 64 11.67 -3.86 7.67
N SER A 65 11.56 -5.09 8.12
CA SER A 65 12.16 -6.26 7.49
C SER A 65 11.16 -7.03 6.60
N THR A 66 9.91 -6.61 6.56
CA THR A 66 8.90 -7.24 5.71
C THR A 66 9.23 -6.99 4.24
N LYS A 67 9.35 -8.08 3.47
CA LYS A 67 9.54 -8.02 2.02
C LYS A 67 8.35 -7.30 1.39
N LEU A 68 8.62 -6.34 0.50
CA LEU A 68 7.57 -5.58 -0.17
C LEU A 68 6.80 -6.44 -1.18
N SER A 69 5.51 -6.23 -1.25
CA SER A 69 4.65 -6.61 -2.37
C SER A 69 4.60 -5.50 -3.41
N ALA A 70 3.82 -5.68 -4.46
CA ALA A 70 3.56 -4.62 -5.43
C ALA A 70 2.92 -3.37 -4.76
N CYS A 71 2.08 -3.56 -3.74
CA CYS A 71 1.52 -2.48 -2.92
C CYS A 71 2.62 -1.70 -2.19
N GLY A 72 3.51 -2.41 -1.48
CA GLY A 72 4.65 -1.81 -0.79
C GLY A 72 5.62 -1.11 -1.73
N LEU A 73 5.87 -1.65 -2.92
CA LEU A 73 6.70 -1.00 -3.94
C LEU A 73 6.10 0.32 -4.41
N VAL A 74 4.80 0.35 -4.70
CA VAL A 74 4.12 1.61 -5.07
C VAL A 74 4.16 2.60 -3.91
N TYR A 75 3.94 2.13 -2.67
CA TYR A 75 4.02 2.98 -1.49
C TYR A 75 5.43 3.54 -1.27
N LYS A 76 6.47 2.73 -1.43
CA LYS A 76 7.88 3.11 -1.34
C LYS A 76 8.22 4.29 -2.25
N HIS A 77 7.77 4.23 -3.51
CA HIS A 77 8.13 5.22 -4.52
C HIS A 77 7.22 6.44 -4.60
N TYR A 78 5.95 6.28 -4.22
CA TYR A 78 4.96 7.35 -4.39
C TYR A 78 4.31 7.80 -3.08
N GLY A 79 4.54 7.09 -1.98
CA GLY A 79 3.90 7.35 -0.69
C GLY A 79 4.22 8.73 -0.15
N MET A 80 5.52 9.03 -0.04
CA MET A 80 6.00 10.26 0.59
C MET A 80 5.78 11.49 -0.29
N GLU A 81 6.12 11.41 -1.57
CA GLU A 81 6.15 12.58 -2.45
C GLU A 81 4.80 12.90 -3.09
N HIS A 82 3.93 11.92 -3.22
CA HIS A 82 2.70 12.09 -3.98
C HIS A 82 1.43 11.72 -3.22
N LEU A 83 1.37 10.53 -2.58
CA LEU A 83 0.14 10.04 -1.98
C LEU A 83 -0.22 10.80 -0.72
N LEU A 84 0.70 10.88 0.24
CA LEU A 84 0.44 11.52 1.52
C LEU A 84 0.23 13.02 1.40
N PRO A 85 1.05 13.79 0.67
CA PRO A 85 0.78 15.21 0.45
C PRO A 85 -0.61 15.46 -0.13
N ALA A 86 -1.00 14.71 -1.17
CA ALA A 86 -2.33 14.87 -1.79
C ALA A 86 -3.49 14.49 -0.87
N LEU A 87 -3.31 13.49 0.01
CA LEU A 87 -4.36 13.03 0.92
C LEU A 87 -4.45 13.83 2.22
N THR A 88 -3.41 14.59 2.56
CA THR A 88 -3.39 15.47 3.74
C THR A 88 -3.60 16.93 3.41
N GLU A 89 -3.76 17.28 2.14
CA GLU A 89 -4.05 18.63 1.69
C GLU A 89 -5.29 19.18 2.42
N GLY A 90 -5.19 20.40 2.94
CA GLY A 90 -6.26 21.06 3.69
C GLY A 90 -6.54 20.51 5.08
N SER A 91 -5.84 19.47 5.56
CA SER A 91 -6.06 18.88 6.90
C SER A 91 -5.41 19.67 8.05
N GLY A 92 -4.56 20.65 7.74
CA GLY A 92 -3.76 21.36 8.74
C GLY A 92 -2.54 20.58 9.26
N LEU A 93 -2.24 19.40 8.72
CA LEU A 93 -1.06 18.63 9.06
C LEU A 93 0.20 19.36 8.57
N PRO A 94 1.18 19.66 9.44
CA PRO A 94 2.46 20.22 9.02
C PRO A 94 3.23 19.27 8.09
N ALA A 95 3.79 19.80 7.02
CA ALA A 95 4.57 19.00 6.06
C ALA A 95 5.76 18.28 6.72
N SER A 96 6.34 18.85 7.77
CA SER A 96 7.41 18.23 8.57
C SER A 96 7.01 16.92 9.24
N LEU A 97 5.72 16.63 9.36
CA LEU A 97 5.19 15.39 9.93
C LEU A 97 4.89 14.32 8.88
N LEU A 98 4.97 14.63 7.60
CA LEU A 98 4.78 13.61 6.55
C LEU A 98 5.66 12.37 6.73
N PRO A 99 6.94 12.46 7.15
CA PRO A 99 7.75 11.27 7.44
C PRO A 99 7.19 10.41 8.58
N VAL A 100 6.58 11.04 9.58
CA VAL A 100 5.95 10.32 10.71
C VAL A 100 4.67 9.62 10.23
N ILE A 101 3.85 10.29 9.45
CA ILE A 101 2.64 9.72 8.84
C ILE A 101 3.00 8.57 7.90
N TYR A 102 4.03 8.72 7.08
CA TYR A 102 4.55 7.68 6.18
C TYR A 102 4.88 6.40 6.94
N LYS A 103 5.65 6.50 8.02
CA LYS A 103 5.98 5.34 8.86
C LYS A 103 4.76 4.70 9.50
N LYS A 104 3.85 5.53 10.05
CA LYS A 104 2.63 5.03 10.68
C LYS A 104 1.71 4.34 9.70
N MET A 105 1.57 4.88 8.51
CA MET A 105 0.78 4.26 7.44
C MET A 105 1.39 2.95 6.97
N TYR A 106 2.71 2.89 6.82
CA TYR A 106 3.35 1.63 6.49
C TYR A 106 3.06 0.58 7.55
N LYS A 107 3.42 0.87 8.80
CA LYS A 107 3.27 -0.06 9.93
C LYS A 107 1.82 -0.47 10.21
N GLY A 108 0.87 0.43 10.02
CA GLY A 108 -0.54 0.21 10.38
C GLY A 108 -1.45 -0.18 9.22
N PHE A 109 -0.93 -0.25 7.99
CA PHE A 109 -1.74 -0.56 6.82
C PHE A 109 -0.96 -1.35 5.75
N VAL A 110 0.13 -0.80 5.22
CA VAL A 110 0.81 -1.37 4.04
C VAL A 110 1.57 -2.64 4.40
N GLU A 111 2.23 -2.68 5.55
CA GLU A 111 3.03 -3.83 5.99
C GLU A 111 2.20 -5.12 6.11
N GLU A 112 0.95 -5.03 6.56
CA GLU A 112 0.04 -6.18 6.61
C GLU A 112 -0.25 -6.73 5.21
N VAL A 113 -0.48 -5.85 4.24
CA VAL A 113 -0.70 -6.25 2.84
C VAL A 113 0.55 -6.90 2.28
N ASP A 114 1.73 -6.31 2.51
CA ASP A 114 3.01 -6.88 2.09
C ASP A 114 3.26 -8.26 2.70
N ALA A 115 3.01 -8.40 4.00
CA ALA A 115 3.20 -9.65 4.73
C ALA A 115 2.30 -10.78 4.19
N ILE A 116 1.00 -10.51 4.04
CA ILE A 116 0.03 -11.49 3.55
C ILE A 116 0.36 -11.91 2.12
N ASP A 117 0.70 -10.96 1.26
CA ASP A 117 0.99 -11.21 -0.16
C ASP A 117 2.30 -12.01 -0.36
N ASN A 118 3.25 -11.87 0.58
CA ASN A 118 4.47 -12.67 0.61
C ASN A 118 4.35 -13.96 1.43
N GLY A 119 3.16 -14.33 1.91
CA GLY A 119 2.95 -15.57 2.66
C GLY A 119 3.56 -15.58 4.06
N VAL A 120 3.77 -14.40 4.65
CA VAL A 120 4.28 -14.28 6.03
C VAL A 120 3.14 -14.59 7.01
N ASP A 121 3.34 -15.58 7.86
CA ASP A 121 2.36 -15.92 8.89
C ASP A 121 2.48 -14.96 10.09
N ILE A 122 1.35 -14.44 10.55
CA ILE A 122 1.29 -13.52 11.70
C ILE A 122 1.78 -14.16 13.02
N ALA A 123 1.67 -15.48 13.13
CA ALA A 123 2.14 -16.25 14.28
C ALA A 123 3.55 -16.84 14.08
N GLY A 124 4.17 -16.68 12.91
CA GLY A 124 5.37 -17.41 12.53
C GLY A 124 5.15 -18.92 12.58
N ASP A 125 6.02 -19.65 13.29
CA ASP A 125 5.91 -21.11 13.43
C ASP A 125 4.87 -21.57 14.48
N ALA A 126 4.28 -20.65 15.24
CA ALA A 126 3.31 -20.97 16.27
C ALA A 126 1.89 -21.16 15.68
N PRO A 127 1.07 -22.07 16.22
CA PRO A 127 -0.30 -22.22 15.76
C PRO A 127 -1.14 -20.99 16.12
N LEU A 128 -1.94 -20.52 15.17
CA LEU A 128 -2.90 -19.45 15.42
C LEU A 128 -3.93 -19.87 16.47
N LYS A 129 -4.16 -19.01 17.47
CA LYS A 129 -5.22 -19.25 18.48
C LYS A 129 -6.63 -19.12 17.89
N TYR A 130 -6.78 -18.34 16.85
CA TYR A 130 -8.03 -18.17 16.09
C TYR A 130 -7.71 -17.70 14.67
N ARG A 131 -8.66 -17.88 13.77
CA ARG A 131 -8.53 -17.42 12.37
C ARG A 131 -8.89 -15.94 12.24
N VAL A 132 -8.11 -15.20 11.46
CA VAL A 132 -8.38 -13.81 11.08
C VAL A 132 -8.89 -13.78 9.64
N ASN A 133 -10.19 -13.51 9.46
CA ASN A 133 -10.86 -13.53 8.15
C ASN A 133 -11.52 -12.19 7.82
N THR A 134 -11.20 -11.13 8.57
CA THR A 134 -11.82 -9.80 8.44
C THR A 134 -10.83 -8.70 8.11
N ASN A 135 -9.55 -9.05 7.91
CA ASN A 135 -8.53 -8.11 7.41
C ASN A 135 -8.85 -7.66 5.98
N LEU A 136 -8.15 -6.64 5.49
CA LEU A 136 -8.39 -6.08 4.16
C LEU A 136 -8.24 -7.13 3.06
N SER A 137 -7.19 -7.94 3.09
CA SER A 137 -6.93 -8.97 2.08
C SER A 137 -8.04 -10.03 2.04
N ALA A 138 -8.54 -10.45 3.20
CA ALA A 138 -9.66 -11.38 3.27
C ALA A 138 -10.95 -10.78 2.70
N ARG A 139 -11.26 -9.52 3.00
CA ARG A 139 -12.44 -8.81 2.48
C ARG A 139 -12.36 -8.56 0.98
N VAL A 140 -11.18 -8.21 0.46
CA VAL A 140 -10.92 -8.14 -0.98
C VAL A 140 -11.11 -9.52 -1.63
N GLY A 141 -10.60 -10.59 -0.99
CA GLY A 141 -10.78 -11.95 -1.45
C GLY A 141 -12.25 -12.39 -1.55
N GLN A 142 -13.12 -11.90 -0.65
CA GLN A 142 -14.57 -12.17 -0.67
C GLN A 142 -15.30 -11.52 -1.85
N LEU A 143 -14.70 -10.55 -2.52
CA LEU A 143 -15.25 -9.97 -3.75
C LEU A 143 -15.02 -10.83 -5.00
N ASN A 144 -14.20 -11.88 -4.90
CA ASN A 144 -14.07 -12.82 -6.02
C ASN A 144 -15.38 -13.62 -6.19
N PRO A 145 -15.77 -13.94 -7.45
CA PRO A 145 -16.94 -14.76 -7.69
C PRO A 145 -16.76 -16.14 -7.05
N ALA A 146 -17.85 -16.73 -6.56
CA ALA A 146 -17.84 -18.11 -6.09
C ALA A 146 -17.50 -19.07 -7.24
N TRP A 147 -16.96 -20.25 -6.91
CA TRP A 147 -16.54 -21.23 -7.92
C TRP A 147 -17.65 -21.71 -8.85
N ASN A 148 -18.90 -21.58 -8.40
CA ASN A 148 -20.12 -21.96 -9.13
C ASN A 148 -20.88 -20.78 -9.73
N GLU A 149 -20.30 -19.58 -9.70
CA GLU A 149 -20.84 -18.39 -10.36
C GLU A 149 -20.22 -18.23 -11.75
N GLU A 150 -21.05 -18.10 -12.77
CA GLU A 150 -20.62 -17.78 -14.12
C GLU A 150 -20.22 -16.29 -14.21
N GLY A 151 -18.95 -16.00 -13.98
CA GLY A 151 -18.39 -14.64 -14.10
C GLY A 151 -17.53 -14.49 -15.36
N GLY A 152 -18.04 -13.83 -16.37
CA GLY A 152 -17.26 -13.44 -17.56
C GLY A 152 -16.16 -12.40 -17.21
N LYS A 153 -15.37 -12.02 -18.22
CA LYS A 153 -14.28 -11.01 -18.06
C LYS A 153 -14.82 -9.68 -17.53
N GLU A 154 -16.00 -9.26 -17.98
CA GLU A 154 -16.64 -8.00 -17.55
C GLU A 154 -17.02 -8.02 -16.06
N CYS A 155 -17.62 -9.11 -15.60
CA CYS A 155 -17.93 -9.30 -14.18
C CYS A 155 -16.66 -9.21 -13.32
N ARG A 156 -15.59 -9.90 -13.69
CA ARG A 156 -14.30 -9.84 -12.97
C ARG A 156 -13.67 -8.45 -12.97
N ASN A 157 -13.86 -7.66 -14.03
CA ASN A 157 -13.37 -6.28 -14.06
C ASN A 157 -14.19 -5.35 -13.16
N ALA A 158 -15.51 -5.54 -13.08
CA ALA A 158 -16.37 -4.81 -12.15
C ALA A 158 -15.98 -5.10 -10.69
N LEU A 159 -15.84 -6.37 -10.32
CA LEU A 159 -15.43 -6.78 -8.97
C LEU A 159 -14.01 -6.30 -8.61
N PHE A 160 -13.11 -6.22 -9.59
CA PHE A 160 -11.81 -5.61 -9.39
C PHE A 160 -11.93 -4.11 -9.10
N GLY A 161 -12.84 -3.41 -9.76
CA GLY A 161 -13.16 -2.01 -9.47
C GLY A 161 -13.67 -1.82 -8.04
N GLU A 162 -14.54 -2.73 -7.56
CA GLU A 162 -15.02 -2.73 -6.17
C GLU A 162 -13.87 -2.97 -5.17
N ALA A 163 -12.99 -3.93 -5.46
CA ALA A 163 -11.81 -4.19 -4.64
C ALA A 163 -10.88 -2.97 -4.55
N MET A 164 -10.66 -2.28 -5.68
CA MET A 164 -9.89 -1.03 -5.70
C MET A 164 -10.56 0.07 -4.87
N ALA A 165 -11.89 0.20 -4.97
CA ALA A 165 -12.64 1.18 -4.20
C ALA A 165 -12.59 0.89 -2.69
N LEU A 166 -12.72 -0.38 -2.29
CA LEU A 166 -12.58 -0.82 -0.90
C LEU A 166 -11.19 -0.50 -0.35
N ALA A 167 -10.14 -1.01 -0.98
CA ALA A 167 -8.77 -0.81 -0.51
C ALA A 167 -8.35 0.67 -0.50
N GLY A 168 -8.67 1.40 -1.57
CA GLY A 168 -8.38 2.83 -1.69
C GLY A 168 -9.17 3.67 -0.69
N GLY A 169 -10.42 3.32 -0.42
CA GLY A 169 -11.27 3.97 0.59
C GLY A 169 -10.69 3.82 2.00
N GLU A 170 -10.27 2.61 2.37
CA GLU A 170 -9.68 2.36 3.68
C GLU A 170 -8.31 3.02 3.86
N PHE A 171 -7.49 3.02 2.83
CA PHE A 171 -6.21 3.74 2.85
C PHE A 171 -6.43 5.24 3.09
N LYS A 172 -7.35 5.87 2.35
CA LYS A 172 -7.72 7.28 2.53
C LYS A 172 -8.25 7.56 3.94
N ALA A 173 -9.13 6.69 4.45
CA ALA A 173 -9.67 6.82 5.79
C ALA A 173 -8.58 6.69 6.88
N ALA A 174 -7.61 5.81 6.69
CA ALA A 174 -6.48 5.66 7.61
C ALA A 174 -5.60 6.92 7.63
N VAL A 175 -5.25 7.48 6.45
CA VAL A 175 -4.53 8.76 6.36
C VAL A 175 -5.34 9.89 7.01
N GLY A 176 -6.64 9.95 6.71
CA GLY A 176 -7.56 10.95 7.30
C GLY A 176 -7.55 10.89 8.83
N ARG A 177 -7.66 9.70 9.43
CA ARG A 177 -7.58 9.56 10.90
C ARG A 177 -6.25 10.04 11.48
N LEU A 178 -5.14 9.80 10.78
CA LEU A 178 -3.84 10.29 11.24
C LEU A 178 -3.72 11.81 11.16
N SER A 179 -4.25 12.43 10.12
CA SER A 179 -4.13 13.88 9.91
C SER A 179 -5.16 14.69 10.70
N THR A 180 -6.41 14.21 10.83
CA THR A 180 -7.50 14.99 11.44
C THR A 180 -7.82 14.63 12.88
N SER A 181 -7.30 13.51 13.40
CA SER A 181 -7.57 13.05 14.77
C SER A 181 -6.26 12.84 15.55
N TRP A 182 -5.38 11.96 15.06
CA TRP A 182 -4.15 11.64 15.78
C TRP A 182 -3.23 12.85 15.92
N TRP A 183 -3.00 13.61 14.84
CA TRP A 183 -2.11 14.77 14.89
C TRP A 183 -2.61 15.89 15.83
N PRO A 184 -3.86 16.35 15.77
CA PRO A 184 -4.35 17.34 16.72
C PRO A 184 -4.21 16.91 18.19
N ALA A 185 -4.48 15.65 18.49
CA ALA A 185 -4.30 15.12 19.85
C ALA A 185 -2.82 15.14 20.28
N ARG A 186 -1.91 14.73 19.37
CA ARG A 186 -0.47 14.78 19.61
C ARG A 186 0.01 16.22 19.85
N ALA A 187 -0.43 17.19 19.06
CA ALA A 187 -0.06 18.59 19.21
C ALA A 187 -0.42 19.16 20.60
N ILE A 188 -1.56 18.75 21.15
CA ILE A 188 -1.97 19.13 22.50
C ILE A 188 -1.01 18.56 23.56
N VAL A 189 -0.60 17.30 23.40
CA VAL A 189 0.35 16.66 24.32
C VAL A 189 1.72 17.30 24.23
N GLU A 190 2.25 17.52 23.04
CA GLU A 190 3.54 18.21 22.83
C GLU A 190 3.53 19.59 23.48
N ALA A 191 2.51 20.40 23.24
CA ALA A 191 2.37 21.72 23.88
C ALA A 191 2.25 21.68 25.41
N ALA A 192 1.85 20.56 26.00
CA ALA A 192 1.79 20.39 27.47
C ALA A 192 3.13 19.93 28.04
N VAL A 193 3.93 19.19 27.31
CA VAL A 193 5.26 18.69 27.75
C VAL A 193 6.31 19.81 27.68
N ASP A 194 6.18 20.74 26.74
CA ASP A 194 7.11 21.87 26.55
C ASP A 194 6.91 23.03 27.56
N LYS A 195 6.00 22.87 28.52
CA LYS A 195 5.75 23.81 29.63
C LYS A 195 6.44 23.37 30.93
#